data_bd5bcc782ca736191a4ee53bfb9ee962
#
_entry.id   bd5bcc782ca736191a4ee53bfb9ee962
#
_cell.length_a   1.000
_cell.length_b   1.000
_cell.length_c   1.000
_cell.angle_alpha   90.00
_cell.angle_beta   90.00
_cell.angle_gamma   90.00
#
_symmetry.space_group_name_H-M   'P 1'
#
loop_
_entity.id
_entity.type
_entity.pdbx_description
1 polymer ?
#
loop_
_entity_poly.entity_id
_entity_poly.type
_entity_poly.pdbx_seq_one_letter_code
_entity_poly.pdbx_strand_id
1 'polypeptide(L)'
;MKNFLLLITILTITINGYSQTRTLNIDSTDLELKIKKLDNLLKQTEIHFTQISDSLKTELIHYKAKEDYFSIALADQSNRFSLIITSLLALLALLSYGGYKFELSRMKNDVEKQLAEQMIEFKEYKTKIKSLDSGLKSSSANTFVTVANNYAKENQWNLAFEFYLCAARDHANSALLQMELNVDSKEKEEDKSKTFQFVLGNLNPALEMLNNLKADNTFKKDIKNKIEFILEQLDDLNSVDFYEVKDLIAELRIGINNYIK
;
A
#
# COMPACT_ATOMS: atom_id res chain seq x y z
N MET A 1 2.30 5.68 -19.39
CA MET A 1 1.08 4.86 -19.31
C MET A 1 0.93 3.84 -20.44
N LYS A 2 1.09 4.21 -21.74
CA LYS A 2 0.96 3.27 -22.88
C LYS A 2 1.87 2.03 -22.78
N ASN A 3 3.13 2.20 -22.37
CA ASN A 3 4.10 1.11 -22.28
C ASN A 3 3.86 0.16 -21.10
N PHE A 4 3.20 0.64 -20.04
CA PHE A 4 2.83 -0.18 -18.88
C PHE A 4 1.63 -1.09 -19.17
N LEU A 5 0.65 -0.59 -19.93
CA LEU A 5 -0.48 -1.39 -20.40
C LEU A 5 -0.03 -2.51 -21.36
N LEU A 6 0.96 -2.25 -22.18
CA LEU A 6 1.53 -3.21 -23.14
C LEU A 6 2.27 -4.34 -22.41
N LEU A 7 2.91 -4.05 -21.28
CA LEU A 7 3.61 -5.04 -20.44
C LEU A 7 2.62 -5.95 -19.72
N ILE A 8 1.49 -5.42 -19.25
CA ILE A 8 0.43 -6.20 -18.63
C ILE A 8 -0.26 -7.11 -19.66
N THR A 9 -0.51 -6.63 -20.87
CA THR A 9 -1.12 -7.47 -21.93
C THR A 9 -0.19 -8.58 -22.40
N ILE A 10 1.11 -8.36 -22.48
CA ILE A 10 2.08 -9.41 -22.80
C ILE A 10 2.13 -10.46 -21.68
N LEU A 11 2.09 -10.03 -20.41
CA LEU A 11 2.11 -10.92 -19.25
C LEU A 11 0.85 -11.80 -19.20
N THR A 12 -0.33 -11.25 -19.51
CA THR A 12 -1.60 -12.01 -19.53
C THR A 12 -1.68 -13.00 -20.69
N ILE A 13 -1.09 -12.70 -21.85
CA ILE A 13 -1.04 -13.60 -23.00
C ILE A 13 -0.10 -14.78 -22.75
N THR A 14 1.03 -14.54 -22.06
CA THR A 14 1.96 -15.64 -21.73
C THR A 14 1.41 -16.59 -20.67
N ILE A 15 0.57 -16.12 -19.75
CA ILE A 15 -0.06 -16.96 -18.71
C ILE A 15 -1.17 -17.84 -19.30
N ASN A 16 -1.95 -17.35 -20.28
CA ASN A 16 -3.03 -18.12 -20.91
C ASN A 16 -2.56 -19.13 -21.95
N GLY A 17 -1.32 -19.07 -22.42
CA GLY A 17 -0.77 -19.99 -23.43
C GLY A 17 -0.37 -21.38 -22.92
N TYR A 18 -0.39 -21.63 -21.62
CA TYR A 18 0.14 -22.87 -21.02
C TYR A 18 -0.90 -23.88 -20.53
N SER A 19 -2.19 -23.70 -20.85
CA SER A 19 -3.22 -24.67 -20.47
C SER A 19 -3.54 -25.63 -21.62
N GLN A 20 -2.60 -26.51 -21.97
CA GLN A 20 -2.91 -27.76 -22.69
C GLN A 20 -2.34 -28.94 -21.92
N THR A 21 -3.23 -29.65 -21.26
CA THR A 21 -2.96 -30.95 -20.65
C THR A 21 -2.60 -31.98 -21.74
N ARG A 22 -1.32 -32.29 -21.85
CA ARG A 22 -0.82 -33.50 -22.49
C ARG A 22 -0.32 -34.44 -21.41
N THR A 23 -0.97 -35.60 -21.30
CA THR A 23 -0.43 -36.75 -20.56
C THR A 23 0.87 -37.19 -21.22
N LEU A 24 1.99 -36.86 -20.59
CA LEU A 24 3.32 -37.28 -21.04
C LEU A 24 3.89 -38.25 -20.01
N ASN A 25 4.32 -39.38 -20.52
CA ASN A 25 5.25 -40.28 -19.86
C ASN A 25 6.53 -39.49 -19.57
N ILE A 26 6.71 -39.08 -18.31
CA ILE A 26 7.77 -38.14 -17.93
C ILE A 26 9.00 -38.97 -17.58
N ASP A 27 9.98 -38.90 -18.45
CA ASP A 27 11.33 -39.40 -18.19
C ASP A 27 11.95 -38.55 -17.04
N SER A 28 12.56 -39.19 -16.04
CA SER A 28 13.07 -38.52 -14.82
C SER A 28 14.05 -37.39 -15.14
N THR A 29 14.75 -37.49 -16.25
CA THR A 29 15.69 -36.48 -16.75
C THR A 29 15.00 -35.21 -17.26
N ASP A 30 13.81 -35.34 -17.85
CA ASP A 30 13.03 -34.17 -18.31
C ASP A 30 12.40 -33.40 -17.12
N LEU A 31 12.09 -34.13 -16.03
CA LEU A 31 11.60 -33.53 -14.79
C LEU A 31 12.68 -32.68 -14.10
N GLU A 32 13.89 -33.21 -13.98
CA GLU A 32 15.03 -32.47 -13.40
C GLU A 32 15.37 -31.20 -14.20
N LEU A 33 15.29 -31.28 -15.52
CA LEU A 33 15.53 -30.14 -16.39
C LEU A 33 14.44 -29.06 -16.27
N LYS A 34 13.19 -29.49 -16.10
CA LYS A 34 12.06 -28.58 -15.83
C LYS A 34 12.15 -27.94 -14.46
N ILE A 35 12.54 -28.71 -13.42
CA ILE A 35 12.76 -28.17 -12.06
C ILE A 35 13.87 -27.11 -12.08
N LYS A 36 15.00 -27.38 -12.75
CA LYS A 36 16.11 -26.41 -12.87
C LYS A 36 15.72 -25.16 -13.65
N LYS A 37 14.84 -25.31 -14.65
CA LYS A 37 14.31 -24.18 -15.42
C LYS A 37 13.34 -23.33 -14.61
N LEU A 38 12.50 -23.97 -13.79
CA LEU A 38 11.61 -23.31 -12.84
C LEU A 38 12.39 -22.57 -11.74
N ASP A 39 13.42 -23.19 -11.17
CA ASP A 39 14.27 -22.57 -10.16
C ASP A 39 14.99 -21.32 -10.70
N ASN A 40 15.48 -21.38 -11.95
CA ASN A 40 16.06 -20.23 -12.62
C ASN A 40 15.04 -19.12 -12.90
N LEU A 41 13.82 -19.48 -13.30
CA LEU A 41 12.73 -18.50 -13.50
C LEU A 41 12.32 -17.86 -12.16
N LEU A 42 12.29 -18.67 -11.10
CA LEU A 42 11.97 -18.21 -9.75
C LEU A 42 13.01 -17.20 -9.27
N LYS A 43 14.31 -17.51 -9.40
CA LYS A 43 15.41 -16.58 -9.10
C LYS A 43 15.35 -15.30 -9.93
N GLN A 44 15.07 -15.42 -11.24
CA GLN A 44 14.92 -14.22 -12.08
C GLN A 44 13.73 -13.36 -11.66
N THR A 45 12.61 -13.99 -11.28
CA THR A 45 11.41 -13.28 -10.81
C THR A 45 11.66 -12.60 -9.47
N GLU A 46 12.38 -13.26 -8.56
CA GLU A 46 12.78 -12.71 -7.26
C GLU A 46 13.72 -11.50 -7.41
N ILE A 47 14.73 -11.61 -8.31
CA ILE A 47 15.62 -10.50 -8.63
C ILE A 47 14.82 -9.33 -9.22
N HIS A 48 13.90 -9.61 -10.15
CA HIS A 48 13.09 -8.59 -10.78
C HIS A 48 12.13 -7.91 -9.78
N PHE A 49 11.54 -8.69 -8.89
CA PHE A 49 10.69 -8.19 -7.82
C PHE A 49 11.46 -7.32 -6.83
N THR A 50 12.67 -7.74 -6.45
CA THR A 50 13.55 -6.95 -5.58
C THR A 50 13.94 -5.63 -6.25
N GLN A 51 14.28 -5.65 -7.54
CA GLN A 51 14.61 -4.45 -8.30
C GLN A 51 13.43 -3.47 -8.41
N ILE A 52 12.22 -3.99 -8.64
CA ILE A 52 11.00 -3.16 -8.68
C ILE A 52 10.72 -2.59 -7.29
N SER A 53 10.83 -3.39 -6.25
CA SER A 53 10.63 -2.95 -4.85
C SER A 53 11.62 -1.87 -4.46
N ASP A 54 12.89 -2.03 -4.82
CA ASP A 54 13.94 -1.04 -4.51
C ASP A 54 13.77 0.24 -5.34
N SER A 55 13.35 0.12 -6.60
CA SER A 55 13.00 1.27 -7.43
C SER A 55 11.82 2.04 -6.84
N LEU A 56 10.76 1.35 -6.44
CA LEU A 56 9.58 1.96 -5.80
C LEU A 56 9.92 2.61 -4.45
N LYS A 57 10.77 1.96 -3.64
CA LYS A 57 11.28 2.55 -2.39
C LYS A 57 12.08 3.82 -2.66
N THR A 58 12.93 3.80 -3.68
CA THR A 58 13.74 4.95 -4.07
C THR A 58 12.86 6.10 -4.56
N GLU A 59 11.84 5.81 -5.36
CA GLU A 59 10.84 6.81 -5.77
C GLU A 59 10.06 7.37 -4.56
N LEU A 60 9.63 6.50 -3.64
CA LEU A 60 8.92 6.93 -2.43
C LEU A 60 9.79 7.84 -1.56
N ILE A 61 11.08 7.50 -1.38
CA ILE A 61 12.04 8.34 -0.66
C ILE A 61 12.21 9.68 -1.39
N HIS A 62 12.27 9.66 -2.72
CA HIS A 62 12.39 10.88 -3.51
C HIS A 62 11.13 11.75 -3.43
N TYR A 63 9.94 11.15 -3.40
CA TYR A 63 8.68 11.87 -3.17
C TYR A 63 8.59 12.43 -1.76
N LYS A 64 8.98 11.67 -0.75
CA LYS A 64 9.07 12.16 0.64
C LYS A 64 10.07 13.31 0.78
N ALA A 65 11.26 13.18 0.19
CA ALA A 65 12.26 14.24 0.19
C ALA A 65 11.75 15.52 -0.53
N LYS A 66 10.97 15.36 -1.61
CA LYS A 66 10.29 16.48 -2.25
C LYS A 66 9.22 17.09 -1.36
N GLU A 67 8.40 16.28 -0.69
CA GLU A 67 7.38 16.75 0.24
C GLU A 67 8.01 17.56 1.39
N ASP A 68 9.08 17.01 2.00
CA ASP A 68 9.85 17.72 3.05
C ASP A 68 10.47 19.01 2.52
N TYR A 69 11.04 18.97 1.32
CA TYR A 69 11.61 20.16 0.68
C TYR A 69 10.53 21.23 0.42
N PHE A 70 9.37 20.82 -0.13
CA PHE A 70 8.27 21.76 -0.37
C PHE A 70 7.66 22.26 0.94
N SER A 71 7.56 21.44 1.97
CA SER A 71 7.10 21.84 3.30
C SER A 71 8.05 22.87 3.93
N ILE A 72 9.36 22.61 3.88
CA ILE A 72 10.39 23.53 4.37
C ILE A 72 10.42 24.82 3.54
N ALA A 73 10.33 24.71 2.21
CA ALA A 73 10.31 25.85 1.32
C ALA A 73 9.07 26.74 1.52
N LEU A 74 7.90 26.13 1.77
CA LEU A 74 6.67 26.84 2.11
C LEU A 74 6.77 27.53 3.48
N ALA A 75 7.35 26.86 4.46
CA ALA A 75 7.58 27.44 5.80
C ALA A 75 8.60 28.62 5.73
N ASP A 76 9.68 28.46 4.97
CA ASP A 76 10.69 29.52 4.76
C ASP A 76 10.10 30.69 3.95
N GLN A 77 9.31 30.39 2.93
CA GLN A 77 8.60 31.39 2.13
C GLN A 77 7.56 32.15 2.99
N SER A 78 6.83 31.44 3.86
CA SER A 78 5.89 32.04 4.82
C SER A 78 6.61 32.95 5.82
N ASN A 79 7.76 32.52 6.35
CA ASN A 79 8.58 33.33 7.26
C ASN A 79 9.17 34.55 6.55
N ARG A 80 9.68 34.42 5.35
CA ARG A 80 10.18 35.55 4.53
C ARG A 80 9.07 36.54 4.21
N PHE A 81 7.88 36.00 3.83
CA PHE A 81 6.70 36.84 3.59
C PHE A 81 6.25 37.58 4.84
N SER A 82 6.23 36.93 5.99
CA SER A 82 5.94 37.57 7.30
C SER A 82 6.92 38.67 7.62
N LEU A 83 8.22 38.45 7.41
CA LEU A 83 9.26 39.48 7.62
C LEU A 83 9.13 40.65 6.65
N ILE A 84 8.83 40.39 5.38
CA ILE A 84 8.60 41.46 4.37
C ILE A 84 7.36 42.25 4.71
N ILE A 85 6.25 41.60 5.11
CA ILE A 85 5.01 42.28 5.51
C ILE A 85 5.24 43.10 6.78
N THR A 86 5.95 42.55 7.77
CA THR A 86 6.24 43.26 9.02
C THR A 86 7.17 44.47 8.80
N SER A 87 8.18 44.34 7.94
CA SER A 87 9.07 45.43 7.58
C SER A 87 8.37 46.51 6.75
N LEU A 88 7.49 46.14 5.83
CA LEU A 88 6.63 47.06 5.06
C LEU A 88 5.65 47.80 5.97
N LEU A 89 5.03 47.10 6.92
CA LEU A 89 4.13 47.70 7.90
C LEU A 89 4.89 48.70 8.81
N ALA A 90 6.12 48.35 9.21
CA ALA A 90 6.97 49.25 9.99
C ALA A 90 7.38 50.51 9.18
N LEU A 91 7.69 50.35 7.91
CA LEU A 91 8.03 51.46 7.02
C LEU A 91 6.82 52.34 6.71
N LEU A 92 5.64 51.74 6.54
CA LEU A 92 4.38 52.47 6.31
C LEU A 92 3.88 53.19 7.55
N ALA A 93 4.10 52.62 8.73
CA ALA A 93 3.82 53.31 10.02
C ALA A 93 4.68 54.58 10.19
N LEU A 94 5.85 54.60 9.61
CA LEU A 94 6.75 55.75 9.62
C LEU A 94 6.42 56.83 8.58
N LEU A 95 5.73 56.45 7.48
CA LEU A 95 5.63 57.34 6.30
C LEU A 95 4.28 57.97 6.05
N SER A 96 3.18 57.58 6.65
CA SER A 96 1.95 58.33 6.37
C SER A 96 0.71 57.96 7.18
N TYR A 97 -0.03 58.99 7.49
CA TYR A 97 -1.27 58.95 8.28
C TYR A 97 -2.57 58.96 7.48
N GLY A 98 -2.56 58.90 6.20
CA GLY A 98 -3.83 59.17 5.51
C GLY A 98 -4.18 58.38 4.23
N GLY A 99 -3.23 58.07 3.37
CA GLY A 99 -3.52 57.59 2.01
C GLY A 99 -3.39 56.08 1.78
N TYR A 100 -2.54 55.43 2.53
CA TYR A 100 -2.12 54.04 2.26
C TYR A 100 -3.03 52.95 2.85
N LYS A 101 -4.02 53.33 3.67
CA LYS A 101 -4.92 52.36 4.32
C LYS A 101 -5.74 51.52 3.31
N PHE A 102 -6.06 52.12 2.20
CA PHE A 102 -6.84 51.46 1.15
C PHE A 102 -6.00 50.45 0.33
N GLU A 103 -4.77 50.84 0.00
CA GLU A 103 -3.83 50.01 -0.77
C GLU A 103 -3.31 48.82 0.04
N LEU A 104 -3.05 49.06 1.37
CA LEU A 104 -2.67 48.01 2.30
C LEU A 104 -3.78 46.97 2.48
N SER A 105 -5.05 47.41 2.57
CA SER A 105 -6.21 46.50 2.64
C SER A 105 -6.34 45.65 1.39
N ARG A 106 -6.08 46.23 0.21
CA ARG A 106 -6.10 45.53 -1.07
C ARG A 106 -4.97 44.48 -1.16
N MET A 107 -3.74 44.86 -0.81
CA MET A 107 -2.60 43.95 -0.78
C MET A 107 -2.80 42.81 0.24
N LYS A 108 -3.37 43.10 1.41
CA LYS A 108 -3.71 42.09 2.40
C LYS A 108 -4.73 41.08 1.83
N ASN A 109 -5.78 41.58 1.18
CA ASN A 109 -6.80 40.72 0.56
C ASN A 109 -6.21 39.86 -0.59
N ASP A 110 -5.31 40.44 -1.39
CA ASP A 110 -4.64 39.71 -2.48
C ASP A 110 -3.71 38.62 -1.94
N VAL A 111 -2.97 38.89 -0.86
CA VAL A 111 -2.12 37.90 -0.18
C VAL A 111 -2.96 36.81 0.49
N GLU A 112 -4.04 37.18 1.18
CA GLU A 112 -4.95 36.20 1.77
C GLU A 112 -5.60 35.30 0.71
N LYS A 113 -5.93 35.88 -0.46
CA LYS A 113 -6.45 35.12 -1.59
C LYS A 113 -5.41 34.16 -2.16
N GLN A 114 -4.18 34.63 -2.39
CA GLN A 114 -3.07 33.77 -2.86
C GLN A 114 -2.76 32.65 -1.86
N LEU A 115 -2.76 32.94 -0.57
CA LEU A 115 -2.57 31.94 0.47
C LEU A 115 -3.69 30.91 0.48
N ALA A 116 -4.94 31.35 0.30
CA ALA A 116 -6.09 30.45 0.20
C ALA A 116 -6.00 29.55 -1.04
N GLU A 117 -5.60 30.11 -2.20
CA GLU A 117 -5.38 29.35 -3.44
C GLU A 117 -4.27 28.30 -3.26
N GLN A 118 -3.14 28.68 -2.66
CA GLN A 118 -2.03 27.75 -2.37
C GLN A 118 -2.44 26.65 -1.36
N MET A 119 -3.26 26.99 -0.36
CA MET A 119 -3.78 25.97 0.55
C MET A 119 -4.72 24.97 -0.14
N ILE A 120 -5.49 25.42 -1.14
CA ILE A 120 -6.33 24.53 -1.94
C ILE A 120 -5.46 23.57 -2.76
N GLU A 121 -4.46 24.12 -3.48
CA GLU A 121 -3.51 23.32 -4.26
C GLU A 121 -2.78 22.29 -3.37
N PHE A 122 -2.33 22.70 -2.19
CA PHE A 122 -1.67 21.80 -1.24
C PHE A 122 -2.59 20.66 -0.80
N LYS A 123 -3.87 20.97 -0.51
CA LYS A 123 -4.86 19.93 -0.20
C LYS A 123 -5.04 18.95 -1.37
N GLU A 124 -5.10 19.47 -2.61
CA GLU A 124 -5.21 18.63 -3.81
C GLU A 124 -3.99 17.71 -3.98
N TYR A 125 -2.77 18.24 -3.79
CA TYR A 125 -1.54 17.44 -3.85
C TYR A 125 -1.53 16.35 -2.76
N LYS A 126 -1.89 16.70 -1.53
CA LYS A 126 -2.00 15.74 -0.43
C LYS A 126 -3.01 14.61 -0.75
N THR A 127 -4.14 14.98 -1.34
CA THR A 127 -5.17 14.02 -1.78
C THR A 127 -4.62 13.10 -2.88
N LYS A 128 -3.91 13.65 -3.88
CA LYS A 128 -3.28 12.86 -4.94
C LYS A 128 -2.21 11.89 -4.40
N ILE A 129 -1.38 12.34 -3.46
CA ILE A 129 -0.37 11.47 -2.83
C ILE A 129 -1.02 10.31 -2.09
N LYS A 130 -2.05 10.58 -1.28
CA LYS A 130 -2.79 9.53 -0.59
C LYS A 130 -3.48 8.55 -1.55
N SER A 131 -4.04 9.05 -2.64
CA SER A 131 -4.64 8.22 -3.68
C SER A 131 -3.61 7.31 -4.37
N LEU A 132 -2.42 7.82 -4.65
CA LEU A 132 -1.32 7.03 -5.22
C LEU A 132 -0.82 5.97 -4.23
N ASP A 133 -0.66 6.33 -2.95
CA ASP A 133 -0.23 5.37 -1.92
C ASP A 133 -1.28 4.26 -1.76
N SER A 134 -2.57 4.59 -1.70
CA SER A 134 -3.65 3.60 -1.70
C SER A 134 -3.58 2.68 -2.93
N GLY A 135 -3.36 3.23 -4.12
CA GLY A 135 -3.21 2.45 -5.36
C GLY A 135 -2.01 1.51 -5.33
N LEU A 136 -0.87 1.97 -4.79
CA LEU A 136 0.33 1.15 -4.61
C LEU A 136 0.10 -0.01 -3.63
N LYS A 137 -0.54 0.26 -2.49
CA LYS A 137 -0.90 -0.76 -1.51
C LYS A 137 -1.83 -1.81 -2.10
N SER A 138 -2.87 -1.39 -2.82
CA SER A 138 -3.78 -2.31 -3.50
C SER A 138 -3.06 -3.17 -4.56
N SER A 139 -2.14 -2.59 -5.33
CA SER A 139 -1.34 -3.32 -6.31
C SER A 139 -0.40 -4.32 -5.66
N SER A 140 0.25 -3.94 -4.56
CA SER A 140 1.09 -4.83 -3.74
C SER A 140 0.27 -6.01 -3.22
N ALA A 141 -0.89 -5.75 -2.64
CA ALA A 141 -1.80 -6.78 -2.14
C ALA A 141 -2.18 -7.78 -3.22
N ASN A 142 -2.57 -7.32 -4.41
CA ASN A 142 -2.91 -8.21 -5.53
C ASN A 142 -1.73 -9.08 -5.97
N THR A 143 -0.51 -8.56 -5.90
CA THR A 143 0.71 -9.33 -6.15
C THR A 143 0.87 -10.43 -5.11
N PHE A 144 0.72 -10.10 -3.82
CA PHE A 144 0.77 -11.08 -2.74
C PHE A 144 -0.29 -12.16 -2.87
N VAL A 145 -1.53 -11.81 -3.25
CA VAL A 145 -2.58 -12.81 -3.55
C VAL A 145 -2.15 -13.78 -4.64
N THR A 146 -1.56 -13.26 -5.71
CA THR A 146 -1.11 -14.08 -6.83
C THR A 146 -0.02 -15.06 -6.38
N VAL A 147 0.94 -14.58 -5.59
CA VAL A 147 2.01 -15.39 -5.02
C VAL A 147 1.46 -16.42 -4.04
N ALA A 148 0.55 -16.02 -3.15
CA ALA A 148 -0.12 -16.92 -2.21
C ALA A 148 -0.86 -18.05 -2.91
N ASN A 149 -1.63 -17.72 -3.96
CA ASN A 149 -2.33 -18.71 -4.78
C ASN A 149 -1.41 -19.73 -5.42
N ASN A 150 -0.22 -19.30 -5.87
CA ASN A 150 0.76 -20.21 -6.46
C ASN A 150 1.33 -21.16 -5.41
N TYR A 151 1.72 -20.65 -4.23
CA TYR A 151 2.18 -21.49 -3.13
C TYR A 151 1.11 -22.46 -2.61
N ALA A 152 -0.16 -22.03 -2.55
CA ALA A 152 -1.27 -22.89 -2.18
C ALA A 152 -1.44 -24.05 -3.16
N LYS A 153 -1.28 -23.82 -4.46
CA LYS A 153 -1.33 -24.87 -5.50
C LYS A 153 -0.18 -25.88 -5.36
N GLU A 154 0.96 -25.44 -4.86
CA GLU A 154 2.13 -26.27 -4.61
C GLU A 154 2.11 -26.94 -3.23
N ASN A 155 1.03 -26.81 -2.47
CA ASN A 155 0.88 -27.28 -1.09
C ASN A 155 1.89 -26.68 -0.10
N GLN A 156 2.43 -25.49 -0.40
CA GLN A 156 3.32 -24.73 0.48
C GLN A 156 2.50 -23.81 1.39
N TRP A 157 1.71 -24.43 2.26
CA TRP A 157 0.69 -23.76 3.08
C TRP A 157 1.26 -22.64 3.97
N ASN A 158 2.49 -22.82 4.50
CA ASN A 158 3.18 -21.84 5.32
C ASN A 158 3.45 -20.53 4.56
N LEU A 159 3.95 -20.61 3.33
CA LEU A 159 4.21 -19.45 2.50
C LEU A 159 2.90 -18.83 1.99
N ALA A 160 1.95 -19.65 1.54
CA ALA A 160 0.64 -19.18 1.15
C ALA A 160 -0.04 -18.38 2.27
N PHE A 161 0.01 -18.90 3.50
CA PHE A 161 -0.53 -18.24 4.70
C PHE A 161 0.09 -16.85 4.93
N GLU A 162 1.43 -16.77 4.92
CA GLU A 162 2.15 -15.51 5.10
C GLU A 162 1.77 -14.45 4.04
N PHE A 163 1.74 -14.87 2.77
CA PHE A 163 1.41 -13.95 1.68
C PHE A 163 -0.04 -13.50 1.68
N TYR A 164 -0.98 -14.33 2.12
CA TYR A 164 -2.37 -13.90 2.31
C TYR A 164 -2.49 -12.89 3.46
N LEU A 165 -1.74 -13.03 4.55
CA LEU A 165 -1.70 -12.02 5.62
C LEU A 165 -1.11 -10.69 5.13
N CYS A 166 -0.02 -10.73 4.37
CA CYS A 166 0.55 -9.53 3.75
C CYS A 166 -0.45 -8.84 2.82
N ALA A 167 -1.18 -9.62 2.01
CA ALA A 167 -2.21 -9.10 1.12
C ALA A 167 -3.36 -8.46 1.91
N ALA A 168 -3.83 -9.10 2.97
CA ALA A 168 -4.88 -8.57 3.83
C ALA A 168 -4.47 -7.23 4.45
N ARG A 169 -3.24 -7.14 4.98
CA ARG A 169 -2.69 -5.90 5.55
C ARG A 169 -2.62 -4.78 4.52
N ASP A 170 -2.08 -5.05 3.34
CA ASP A 170 -1.92 -4.02 2.32
C ASP A 170 -3.28 -3.57 1.76
N HIS A 171 -4.26 -4.46 1.63
CA HIS A 171 -5.65 -4.08 1.31
C HIS A 171 -6.27 -3.25 2.45
N ALA A 172 -6.04 -3.59 3.71
CA ALA A 172 -6.53 -2.83 4.85
C ALA A 172 -5.96 -1.40 4.85
N ASN A 173 -4.65 -1.27 4.64
CA ASN A 173 -3.99 0.03 4.54
C ASN A 173 -4.52 0.86 3.36
N SER A 174 -4.73 0.23 2.20
CA SER A 174 -5.36 0.88 1.05
C SER A 174 -6.77 1.36 1.36
N ALA A 175 -7.57 0.53 2.02
CA ALA A 175 -8.95 0.83 2.41
C ALA A 175 -9.01 2.01 3.39
N LEU A 176 -8.15 2.02 4.41
CA LEU A 176 -8.06 3.12 5.39
C LEU A 176 -7.69 4.45 4.72
N LEU A 177 -6.73 4.43 3.78
CA LEU A 177 -6.36 5.62 3.01
C LEU A 177 -7.51 6.12 2.15
N GLN A 178 -8.27 5.23 1.51
CA GLN A 178 -9.45 5.61 0.73
C GLN A 178 -10.55 6.22 1.62
N MET A 179 -10.79 5.65 2.80
CA MET A 179 -11.74 6.22 3.76
C MET A 179 -11.33 7.62 4.23
N GLU A 180 -10.02 7.86 4.46
CA GLU A 180 -9.52 9.19 4.78
C GLU A 180 -9.67 10.20 3.64
N LEU A 181 -9.68 9.74 2.38
CA LEU A 181 -9.92 10.58 1.21
C LEU A 181 -11.40 10.95 1.05
N ASN A 182 -12.29 10.06 1.49
CA ASN A 182 -13.74 10.16 1.30
C ASN A 182 -14.49 10.71 2.53
N VAL A 183 -13.78 11.32 3.50
CA VAL A 183 -14.34 11.83 4.77
C VAL A 183 -15.53 12.80 4.56
N ASP A 184 -15.59 13.50 3.43
CA ASP A 184 -16.69 14.41 3.10
C ASP A 184 -17.93 13.70 2.51
N SER A 185 -17.80 12.45 2.07
CA SER A 185 -18.92 11.63 1.66
C SER A 185 -19.49 10.93 2.89
N LYS A 186 -20.78 11.19 3.22
CA LYS A 186 -21.52 10.44 4.25
C LYS A 186 -21.70 9.00 3.76
N GLU A 187 -20.59 8.25 3.64
CA GLU A 187 -20.62 6.84 3.30
C GLU A 187 -21.37 6.08 4.39
N LYS A 188 -22.43 5.44 3.97
CA LYS A 188 -23.23 4.54 4.82
C LYS A 188 -22.34 3.34 5.19
N GLU A 189 -22.68 2.69 6.28
CA GLU A 189 -22.00 1.46 6.77
C GLU A 189 -21.87 0.35 5.70
N GLU A 190 -22.80 0.35 4.72
CA GLU A 190 -22.78 -0.55 3.55
C GLU A 190 -21.55 -0.35 2.64
N ASP A 191 -21.05 0.88 2.53
CA ASP A 191 -19.84 1.16 1.74
C ASP A 191 -18.57 0.74 2.48
N LYS A 192 -18.56 0.77 3.82
CA LYS A 192 -17.47 0.21 4.64
C LYS A 192 -17.34 -1.29 4.42
N SER A 193 -18.44 -2.03 4.40
CA SER A 193 -18.45 -3.46 4.14
C SER A 193 -17.80 -3.78 2.78
N LYS A 194 -18.15 -3.06 1.72
CA LYS A 194 -17.54 -3.21 0.39
C LYS A 194 -16.05 -2.91 0.40
N THR A 195 -15.65 -1.86 1.10
CA THR A 195 -14.25 -1.44 1.19
C THR A 195 -13.37 -2.50 1.86
N PHE A 196 -13.89 -3.17 2.91
CA PHE A 196 -13.15 -4.24 3.59
C PHE A 196 -13.36 -5.64 3.01
N GLN A 197 -14.19 -5.81 1.99
CA GLN A 197 -14.44 -7.10 1.36
C GLN A 197 -13.16 -7.76 0.82
N PHE A 198 -12.22 -6.98 0.30
CA PHE A 198 -10.91 -7.49 -0.14
C PHE A 198 -10.04 -7.95 1.03
N VAL A 199 -10.14 -7.31 2.18
CA VAL A 199 -9.45 -7.76 3.41
C VAL A 199 -10.00 -9.11 3.85
N LEU A 200 -11.32 -9.25 3.95
CA LEU A 200 -11.98 -10.51 4.27
C LEU A 200 -11.67 -11.60 3.25
N GLY A 201 -11.64 -11.23 1.95
CA GLY A 201 -11.27 -12.11 0.85
C GLY A 201 -9.84 -12.68 0.95
N ASN A 202 -8.97 -12.10 1.76
CA ASN A 202 -7.63 -12.62 2.03
C ASN A 202 -7.50 -13.29 3.40
N LEU A 203 -8.21 -12.79 4.42
CA LEU A 203 -8.20 -13.41 5.75
C LEU A 203 -8.84 -14.80 5.74
N ASN A 204 -9.93 -14.99 4.99
CA ASN A 204 -10.57 -16.30 4.86
C ASN A 204 -9.64 -17.37 4.25
N PRO A 205 -8.98 -17.14 3.08
CA PRO A 205 -7.96 -18.07 2.59
C PRO A 205 -6.79 -18.24 3.56
N ALA A 206 -6.35 -17.20 4.27
CA ALA A 206 -5.31 -17.35 5.30
C ALA A 206 -5.76 -18.34 6.40
N LEU A 207 -6.99 -18.24 6.86
CA LEU A 207 -7.54 -19.18 7.84
C LEU A 207 -7.62 -20.62 7.28
N GLU A 208 -8.00 -20.78 6.02
CA GLU A 208 -7.98 -22.06 5.31
C GLU A 208 -6.56 -22.65 5.27
N MET A 209 -5.56 -21.83 4.90
CA MET A 209 -4.15 -22.27 4.87
C MET A 209 -3.68 -22.67 6.27
N LEU A 210 -4.06 -21.94 7.31
CA LEU A 210 -3.77 -22.30 8.69
C LEU A 210 -4.40 -23.64 9.09
N ASN A 211 -5.60 -23.95 8.62
CA ASN A 211 -6.25 -25.24 8.87
C ASN A 211 -5.55 -26.38 8.13
N ASN A 212 -5.07 -26.16 6.90
CA ASN A 212 -4.24 -27.10 6.17
C ASN A 212 -2.90 -27.35 6.89
N LEU A 213 -2.27 -26.30 7.43
CA LEU A 213 -1.07 -26.41 8.25
C LEU A 213 -1.28 -27.24 9.52
N LYS A 214 -2.46 -27.12 10.17
CA LYS A 214 -2.81 -27.96 11.35
C LYS A 214 -2.95 -29.43 11.00
N ALA A 215 -3.39 -29.75 9.79
CA ALA A 215 -3.47 -31.12 9.29
C ALA A 215 -2.09 -31.69 8.93
N ASP A 216 -1.14 -30.81 8.56
CA ASP A 216 0.24 -31.16 8.19
C ASP A 216 1.24 -30.48 9.13
N ASN A 217 1.82 -31.24 10.07
CA ASN A 217 2.79 -30.72 11.04
C ASN A 217 4.17 -30.40 10.47
N THR A 218 4.37 -30.58 9.16
CA THR A 218 5.69 -30.43 8.50
C THR A 218 6.24 -29.02 8.67
N PHE A 219 5.40 -27.98 8.65
CA PHE A 219 5.79 -26.58 8.67
C PHE A 219 5.75 -25.92 10.07
N LYS A 220 5.48 -26.70 11.13
CA LYS A 220 5.35 -26.13 12.50
C LYS A 220 6.57 -25.33 12.94
N LYS A 221 7.78 -25.81 12.63
CA LYS A 221 9.04 -25.12 12.96
C LYS A 221 9.18 -23.80 12.23
N ASP A 222 8.79 -23.73 10.96
CA ASP A 222 8.88 -22.52 10.13
C ASP A 222 7.95 -21.44 10.64
N ILE A 223 6.70 -21.78 10.94
CA ILE A 223 5.71 -20.86 11.53
C ILE A 223 6.21 -20.37 12.90
N LYS A 224 6.77 -21.24 13.74
CA LYS A 224 7.32 -20.85 15.03
C LYS A 224 8.48 -19.85 14.89
N ASN A 225 9.34 -20.02 13.91
CA ASN A 225 10.47 -19.12 13.66
C ASN A 225 10.02 -17.74 13.17
N LYS A 226 8.84 -17.64 12.55
CA LYS A 226 8.28 -16.41 11.98
C LYS A 226 7.13 -15.83 12.81
N ILE A 227 6.91 -16.34 14.02
CA ILE A 227 5.75 -15.99 14.84
C ILE A 227 5.66 -14.48 15.12
N GLU A 228 6.78 -13.83 15.38
CA GLU A 228 6.81 -12.37 15.62
C GLU A 228 6.32 -11.60 14.41
N PHE A 229 6.83 -11.93 13.22
CA PHE A 229 6.39 -11.34 11.97
C PHE A 229 4.89 -11.55 11.73
N ILE A 230 4.37 -12.76 11.95
CA ILE A 230 2.97 -13.09 11.75
C ILE A 230 2.07 -12.30 12.72
N LEU A 231 2.48 -12.20 14.00
CA LEU A 231 1.73 -11.44 15.00
C LEU A 231 1.74 -9.94 14.69
N GLU A 232 2.84 -9.39 14.19
CA GLU A 232 2.94 -8.00 13.74
C GLU A 232 1.93 -7.71 12.61
N GLN A 233 1.83 -8.60 11.59
CA GLN A 233 0.84 -8.45 10.53
C GLN A 233 -0.60 -8.42 11.06
N LEU A 234 -0.90 -9.27 12.06
CA LEU A 234 -2.22 -9.30 12.68
C LEU A 234 -2.47 -8.08 13.59
N ASP A 235 -1.44 -7.51 14.20
CA ASP A 235 -1.55 -6.27 14.98
C ASP A 235 -1.83 -5.07 14.08
N ASP A 236 -1.15 -4.98 12.93
CA ASP A 236 -1.42 -3.96 11.93
C ASP A 236 -2.88 -4.00 11.44
N LEU A 237 -3.40 -5.20 11.20
CA LEU A 237 -4.79 -5.42 10.81
C LEU A 237 -5.81 -5.06 11.91
N ASN A 238 -5.42 -5.13 13.16
CA ASN A 238 -6.31 -4.83 14.30
C ASN A 238 -6.69 -3.33 14.38
N SER A 239 -5.98 -2.46 13.64
CA SER A 239 -6.32 -1.05 13.47
C SER A 239 -7.60 -0.83 12.65
N VAL A 240 -8.05 -1.84 11.91
CA VAL A 240 -9.28 -1.81 11.12
C VAL A 240 -10.49 -1.94 12.04
N ASP A 241 -11.31 -0.88 12.10
CA ASP A 241 -12.53 -0.89 12.91
C ASP A 241 -13.72 -1.48 12.14
N PHE A 242 -13.63 -2.79 11.86
CA PHE A 242 -14.67 -3.56 11.20
C PHE A 242 -14.81 -4.92 11.89
N TYR A 243 -16.01 -5.22 12.38
CA TYR A 243 -16.27 -6.37 13.26
C TYR A 243 -15.83 -7.72 12.65
N GLU A 244 -16.22 -7.98 11.39
CA GLU A 244 -15.90 -9.25 10.72
C GLU A 244 -14.38 -9.45 10.55
N VAL A 245 -13.62 -8.38 10.33
CA VAL A 245 -12.15 -8.43 10.26
C VAL A 245 -11.57 -8.76 11.63
N LYS A 246 -12.07 -8.12 12.69
CA LYS A 246 -11.63 -8.38 14.08
C LYS A 246 -11.91 -9.82 14.52
N ASP A 247 -13.05 -10.36 14.15
CA ASP A 247 -13.41 -11.75 14.45
C ASP A 247 -12.44 -12.74 13.78
N LEU A 248 -12.16 -12.56 12.49
CA LEU A 248 -11.21 -13.40 11.77
C LEU A 248 -9.78 -13.28 12.31
N ILE A 249 -9.36 -12.08 12.73
CA ILE A 249 -8.06 -11.88 13.38
C ILE A 249 -8.00 -12.66 14.70
N ALA A 250 -9.05 -12.60 15.49
CA ALA A 250 -9.13 -13.36 16.77
C ALA A 250 -9.06 -14.87 16.52
N GLU A 251 -9.78 -15.36 15.52
CA GLU A 251 -9.75 -16.77 15.14
C GLU A 251 -8.37 -17.21 14.64
N LEU A 252 -7.72 -16.43 13.82
CA LEU A 252 -6.35 -16.67 13.35
C LEU A 252 -5.35 -16.71 14.51
N ARG A 253 -5.43 -15.78 15.47
CA ARG A 253 -4.57 -15.77 16.66
C ARG A 253 -4.74 -17.03 17.52
N ILE A 254 -5.98 -17.43 17.77
CA ILE A 254 -6.28 -18.67 18.49
C ILE A 254 -5.74 -19.88 17.73
N GLY A 255 -5.96 -19.90 16.41
CA GLY A 255 -5.49 -20.96 15.53
C GLY A 255 -3.98 -21.11 15.53
N ILE A 256 -3.24 -20.01 15.41
CA ILE A 256 -1.77 -19.97 15.44
C ILE A 256 -1.24 -20.44 16.80
N ASN A 257 -1.79 -19.91 17.89
CA ASN A 257 -1.37 -20.29 19.24
C ASN A 257 -1.58 -21.79 19.52
N ASN A 258 -2.66 -22.37 19.00
CA ASN A 258 -2.93 -23.80 19.13
C ASN A 258 -2.01 -24.66 18.24
N TYR A 259 -1.62 -24.13 17.08
CA TYR A 259 -0.71 -24.84 16.16
C TYR A 259 0.74 -24.88 16.69
N ILE A 260 1.18 -23.85 17.40
CA ILE A 260 2.56 -23.72 17.89
C ILE A 260 2.78 -24.52 19.19
N LYS A 261 1.73 -24.67 20.01
CA LYS A 261 1.77 -25.53 21.21
C LYS A 261 1.94 -27.01 20.82
#